data_965f75c7e18d485a5e13101c6d7f0a20
#
_entry.id   965f75c7e18d485a5e13101c6d7f0a20
#
_cell.length_a   1.000
_cell.length_b   1.000
_cell.length_c   1.000
_cell.angle_alpha   90.00
_cell.angle_beta   90.00
_cell.angle_gamma   90.00
#
_symmetry.space_group_name_H-M   'P 1'
#
loop_
_entity.id
_entity.type
_entity.pdbx_description
1 polymer ?
#
loop_
_entity_poly.entity_id
_entity_poly.type
_entity_poly.pdbx_seq_one_letter_code
_entity_poly.pdbx_strand_id
1 'polypeptide(L)'
;MRYIIILILISSCSNESELIVDNINKKNFYVDFKSSYPGGYITDRHSCLGKSELFNCDIKSQYFFEGTLIEIWAVPSDGYSFKQWNGSINSKENPLMINIDSDKEIIAEFSN
;
A
#
# COMPACT_ATOMS: atom_id res chain seq x y z
N MET A 1 46.91 10.53 -20.69
CA MET A 1 46.08 9.41 -21.10
C MET A 1 45.53 8.61 -19.92
N ARG A 2 46.39 8.24 -19.00
CA ARG A 2 45.95 7.44 -17.83
C ARG A 2 44.96 8.16 -16.91
N TYR A 3 45.02 9.45 -16.88
CA TYR A 3 44.17 10.26 -16.02
C TYR A 3 42.72 10.25 -16.45
N ILE A 4 42.44 10.08 -17.74
CA ILE A 4 41.09 10.03 -18.28
C ILE A 4 40.31 8.82 -17.76
N ILE A 5 40.99 7.67 -17.64
CA ILE A 5 40.37 6.44 -17.14
C ILE A 5 39.94 6.59 -15.68
N ILE A 6 40.74 7.25 -14.86
CA ILE A 6 40.45 7.48 -13.45
C ILE A 6 39.21 8.37 -13.28
N LEU A 7 39.09 9.38 -14.12
CA LEU A 7 37.93 10.28 -14.09
C LEU A 7 36.63 9.56 -14.39
N ILE A 8 36.61 8.61 -15.31
CA ILE A 8 35.44 7.82 -15.67
C ILE A 8 34.96 6.98 -14.48
N LEU A 9 35.87 6.37 -13.74
CA LEU A 9 35.53 5.56 -12.57
C LEU A 9 34.90 6.41 -11.46
N ILE A 10 35.38 7.63 -11.26
CA ILE A 10 34.81 8.54 -10.26
C ILE A 10 33.37 8.91 -10.62
N SER A 11 33.10 9.14 -11.90
CA SER A 11 31.75 9.47 -12.36
C SER A 11 30.76 8.35 -12.07
N SER A 12 31.12 7.10 -12.22
CA SER A 12 30.27 5.96 -11.93
C SER A 12 29.89 5.90 -10.45
N CYS A 13 30.81 6.16 -9.55
CA CYS A 13 30.54 6.18 -8.13
C CYS A 13 29.57 7.30 -7.75
N SER A 14 29.68 8.46 -8.37
CA SER A 14 28.80 9.59 -8.11
C SER A 14 27.33 9.27 -8.46
N ASN A 15 27.11 8.57 -9.56
CA ASN A 15 25.77 8.18 -9.99
C ASN A 15 25.08 7.26 -8.98
N GLU A 16 25.79 6.31 -8.43
CA GLU A 16 25.24 5.42 -7.41
C GLU A 16 24.84 6.19 -6.15
N SER A 17 25.63 7.17 -5.74
CA SER A 17 25.32 7.99 -4.58
C SER A 17 24.04 8.80 -4.80
N GLU A 18 23.81 9.32 -5.97
CA GLU A 18 22.60 10.09 -6.29
C GLU A 18 21.35 9.24 -6.17
N LEU A 19 21.37 8.00 -6.61
CA LEU A 19 20.22 7.09 -6.51
C LEU A 19 19.85 6.82 -5.06
N ILE A 20 20.81 6.65 -4.17
CA ILE A 20 20.56 6.41 -2.74
C ILE A 20 19.93 7.64 -2.08
N VAL A 21 20.39 8.83 -2.44
CA VAL A 21 19.86 10.09 -1.90
C VAL A 21 18.39 10.27 -2.29
N ASP A 22 18.02 9.96 -3.53
CA ASP A 22 16.64 10.06 -3.99
C ASP A 22 15.69 9.18 -3.17
N ASN A 23 16.09 7.97 -2.83
CA ASN A 23 15.28 7.07 -2.02
C ASN A 23 15.07 7.59 -0.60
N ILE A 24 16.06 8.24 -0.01
CA ILE A 24 15.99 8.78 1.34
C ILE A 24 15.01 9.95 1.41
N ASN A 25 14.86 10.72 0.34
CA ASN A 25 14.04 11.92 0.31
C ASN A 25 12.54 11.66 0.07
N LYS A 26 12.12 10.43 -0.17
CA LYS A 26 10.72 10.11 -0.36
C LYS A 26 9.96 10.18 0.95
N LYS A 27 8.74 10.73 0.90
CA LYS A 27 7.84 10.79 2.04
C LYS A 27 7.18 9.44 2.29
N ASN A 28 6.87 9.17 3.54
CA ASN A 28 6.05 8.03 3.94
C ASN A 28 4.65 8.50 4.28
N PHE A 29 3.66 7.72 3.89
CA PHE A 29 2.28 7.97 4.27
C PHE A 29 1.72 6.75 5.00
N TYR A 30 0.83 7.03 5.93
CA TYR A 30 0.21 6.04 6.77
C TYR A 30 -1.14 5.65 6.17
N VAL A 31 -1.37 4.36 6.03
CA VAL A 31 -2.65 3.83 5.54
C VAL A 31 -3.23 2.91 6.60
N ASP A 32 -4.44 3.23 7.03
CA ASP A 32 -5.20 2.46 8.02
C ASP A 32 -6.27 1.67 7.29
N PHE A 33 -6.36 0.38 7.57
CA PHE A 33 -7.31 -0.52 6.93
C PHE A 33 -8.37 -0.97 7.93
N LYS A 34 -9.62 -0.94 7.53
CA LYS A 34 -10.76 -1.37 8.35
C LYS A 34 -11.75 -2.15 7.50
N SER A 35 -12.35 -3.16 8.09
CA SER A 35 -13.45 -3.88 7.44
C SER A 35 -14.67 -3.85 8.35
N SER A 36 -15.85 -3.70 7.77
CA SER A 36 -17.08 -3.72 8.53
C SER A 36 -17.39 -5.15 9.00
N TYR A 37 -17.49 -5.32 10.29
CA TYR A 37 -17.82 -6.60 10.90
C TYR A 37 -19.33 -6.82 10.84
N PRO A 38 -19.80 -8.04 10.56
CA PRO A 38 -19.04 -9.29 10.36
C PRO A 38 -18.75 -9.64 8.90
N GLY A 39 -18.83 -8.71 8.00
CA GLY A 39 -18.98 -8.93 6.57
C GLY A 39 -17.83 -9.53 5.80
N GLY A 40 -16.58 -9.40 6.27
CA GLY A 40 -15.45 -9.92 5.52
C GLY A 40 -14.13 -9.29 5.94
N TYR A 41 -13.13 -9.40 5.07
CA TYR A 41 -11.79 -8.86 5.34
C TYR A 41 -11.15 -8.28 4.08
N ILE A 42 -10.04 -7.57 4.28
CA ILE A 42 -9.22 -7.01 3.21
C ILE A 42 -7.94 -7.82 3.09
N THR A 43 -7.45 -8.04 1.89
CA THR A 43 -6.17 -8.72 1.66
C THR A 43 -5.39 -8.07 0.52
N ASP A 44 -4.05 -8.21 0.57
CA ASP A 44 -3.14 -7.78 -0.48
C ASP A 44 -2.52 -8.96 -1.22
N ARG A 45 -3.08 -10.16 -1.12
CA ARG A 45 -2.63 -11.47 -1.59
C ARG A 45 -1.70 -12.20 -0.61
N HIS A 46 -0.99 -11.48 0.25
CA HIS A 46 0.00 -12.08 1.16
C HIS A 46 -0.49 -12.11 2.59
N SER A 47 -1.26 -11.11 2.98
CA SER A 47 -1.67 -10.90 4.35
C SER A 47 -3.11 -10.41 4.42
N CYS A 48 -3.79 -10.67 5.52
CA CYS A 48 -5.04 -9.97 5.75
C CYS A 48 -4.74 -8.62 6.41
N LEU A 49 -5.47 -7.60 5.98
CA LEU A 49 -5.25 -6.23 6.37
C LEU A 49 -6.45 -5.71 7.15
N GLY A 50 -6.17 -4.91 8.16
CA GLY A 50 -7.21 -4.26 8.92
C GLY A 50 -7.74 -5.10 10.07
N LYS A 51 -8.66 -4.49 10.83
CA LYS A 51 -9.28 -5.15 11.97
C LYS A 51 -10.48 -5.95 11.54
N SER A 52 -10.49 -7.23 11.88
CA SER A 52 -11.66 -8.09 11.70
C SER A 52 -11.75 -9.04 12.89
N GLU A 53 -12.95 -9.18 13.45
CA GLU A 53 -13.17 -10.09 14.57
C GLU A 53 -13.26 -11.55 14.13
N LEU A 54 -13.62 -11.79 12.87
CA LEU A 54 -13.71 -13.15 12.32
C LEU A 54 -12.35 -13.68 11.86
N PHE A 55 -11.45 -12.79 11.49
CA PHE A 55 -10.15 -13.14 10.97
C PHE A 55 -9.08 -12.48 11.80
N ASN A 56 -8.09 -13.22 12.21
CA ASN A 56 -7.02 -12.73 13.07
C ASN A 56 -5.98 -11.98 12.23
N CYS A 57 -6.36 -10.81 11.73
CA CYS A 57 -5.49 -9.96 10.92
C CYS A 57 -4.52 -9.19 11.79
N ASP A 58 -3.23 -9.38 11.58
CA ASP A 58 -2.19 -8.71 12.36
C ASP A 58 -1.89 -7.30 11.84
N ILE A 59 -2.08 -7.06 10.54
CA ILE A 59 -1.75 -5.80 9.91
C ILE A 59 -2.98 -4.91 9.88
N LYS A 60 -3.03 -3.93 10.80
CA LYS A 60 -4.13 -2.96 10.87
C LYS A 60 -3.83 -1.70 10.09
N SER A 61 -2.57 -1.37 9.99
CA SER A 61 -2.09 -0.17 9.32
C SER A 61 -0.68 -0.39 8.84
N GLN A 62 -0.26 0.40 7.88
CA GLN A 62 1.05 0.25 7.29
C GLN A 62 1.52 1.59 6.70
N TYR A 63 2.84 1.82 6.73
CA TYR A 63 3.46 2.95 6.04
C TYR A 63 3.87 2.54 4.65
N PHE A 64 3.66 3.45 3.70
CA PHE A 64 4.08 3.29 2.31
C PHE A 64 4.82 4.53 1.84
N PHE A 65 5.80 4.36 0.97
CA PHE A 65 6.43 5.49 0.31
C PHE A 65 5.47 6.16 -0.67
N GLU A 66 5.60 7.47 -0.78
CA GLU A 66 4.87 8.25 -1.77
C GLU A 66 5.03 7.66 -3.17
N GLY A 67 3.92 7.51 -3.89
CA GLY A 67 3.91 6.95 -5.23
C GLY A 67 3.81 5.43 -5.28
N THR A 68 3.77 4.75 -4.13
CA THR A 68 3.54 3.30 -4.11
C THR A 68 2.14 2.99 -4.63
N LEU A 69 2.05 2.02 -5.53
CA LEU A 69 0.78 1.54 -6.04
C LEU A 69 0.46 0.22 -5.36
N ILE A 70 -0.66 0.18 -4.64
CA ILE A 70 -1.10 -1.05 -3.96
C ILE A 70 -2.38 -1.57 -4.58
N GLU A 71 -2.55 -2.89 -4.54
CA GLU A 71 -3.75 -3.57 -5.00
C GLU A 71 -4.33 -4.37 -3.85
N ILE A 72 -5.59 -4.12 -3.51
CA ILE A 72 -6.25 -4.78 -2.39
C ILE A 72 -7.61 -5.35 -2.80
N TRP A 73 -7.98 -6.46 -2.17
CA TRP A 73 -9.23 -7.16 -2.39
C TRP A 73 -10.06 -7.11 -1.12
N ALA A 74 -11.36 -6.92 -1.29
CA ALA A 74 -12.34 -7.17 -0.24
C ALA A 74 -12.89 -8.57 -0.43
N VAL A 75 -12.77 -9.41 0.59
CA VAL A 75 -13.20 -10.80 0.54
C VAL A 75 -14.39 -10.99 1.50
N PRO A 76 -15.61 -11.20 0.97
CA PRO A 76 -16.79 -11.34 1.83
C PRO A 76 -16.80 -12.68 2.53
N SER A 77 -17.35 -12.69 3.74
CA SER A 77 -17.69 -13.90 4.47
C SER A 77 -18.93 -14.55 3.91
N ASP A 78 -19.16 -15.82 4.25
CA ASP A 78 -20.35 -16.55 3.81
C ASP A 78 -21.62 -15.78 4.19
N GLY A 79 -22.53 -15.62 3.23
CA GLY A 79 -23.79 -14.90 3.41
C GLY A 79 -23.66 -13.40 3.25
N TYR A 80 -22.47 -12.89 2.96
CA TYR A 80 -22.23 -11.47 2.74
C TYR A 80 -21.72 -11.23 1.32
N SER A 81 -21.85 -9.99 0.87
CA SER A 81 -21.27 -9.53 -0.38
C SER A 81 -20.56 -8.21 -0.16
N PHE A 82 -19.58 -7.94 -0.99
CA PHE A 82 -18.87 -6.66 -0.95
C PHE A 82 -19.82 -5.56 -1.46
N LYS A 83 -19.94 -4.51 -0.69
CA LYS A 83 -20.79 -3.37 -1.03
C LYS A 83 -19.96 -2.27 -1.71
N GLN A 84 -18.97 -1.78 -1.03
CA GLN A 84 -18.12 -0.70 -1.54
C GLN A 84 -16.94 -0.43 -0.62
N TRP A 85 -15.96 0.29 -1.14
CA TRP A 85 -14.90 0.92 -0.35
C TRP A 85 -15.37 2.28 0.11
N ASN A 86 -14.96 2.68 1.30
CA ASN A 86 -15.30 3.96 1.90
C ASN A 86 -14.08 4.54 2.63
N GLY A 87 -14.24 5.68 3.28
CA GLY A 87 -13.14 6.38 3.94
C GLY A 87 -12.52 7.40 3.00
N SER A 88 -11.21 7.31 2.80
CA SER A 88 -10.49 8.23 1.91
C SER A 88 -10.82 8.00 0.43
N ILE A 89 -11.30 6.80 0.08
CA ILE A 89 -11.66 6.44 -1.30
C ILE A 89 -13.03 5.82 -1.30
N ASN A 90 -13.91 6.30 -2.19
CA ASN A 90 -15.23 5.72 -2.43
C ASN A 90 -15.20 5.04 -3.78
N SER A 91 -15.42 3.72 -3.79
CA SER A 91 -15.37 2.93 -5.02
C SER A 91 -16.07 1.60 -4.82
N LYS A 92 -16.59 1.05 -5.92
CA LYS A 92 -17.19 -0.29 -5.95
C LYS A 92 -16.28 -1.30 -6.64
N GLU A 93 -15.10 -0.89 -7.06
CA GLU A 93 -14.15 -1.78 -7.72
C GLU A 93 -13.51 -2.75 -6.72
N ASN A 94 -13.36 -3.99 -7.14
CA ASN A 94 -12.74 -5.03 -6.33
C ASN A 94 -12.03 -6.01 -7.27
N PRO A 95 -10.71 -6.06 -7.32
CA PRO A 95 -9.76 -5.35 -6.46
C PRO A 95 -9.70 -3.85 -6.70
N LEU A 96 -9.18 -3.14 -5.71
CA LEU A 96 -8.99 -1.71 -5.75
C LEU A 96 -7.50 -1.39 -5.89
N MET A 97 -7.16 -0.57 -6.88
CA MET A 97 -5.80 -0.04 -7.06
C MET A 97 -5.72 1.33 -6.42
N ILE A 98 -4.70 1.55 -5.59
CA ILE A 98 -4.53 2.82 -4.87
C ILE A 98 -3.11 3.33 -5.09
N ASN A 99 -2.99 4.58 -5.55
CA ASN A 99 -1.73 5.29 -5.56
C ASN A 99 -1.61 6.05 -4.23
N ILE A 100 -0.54 5.78 -3.48
CA ILE A 100 -0.34 6.39 -2.17
C ILE A 100 0.29 7.77 -2.35
N ASP A 101 -0.50 8.80 -2.12
CA ASP A 101 -0.10 10.20 -2.25
C ASP A 101 -0.37 11.02 -0.98
N SER A 102 -0.98 10.39 0.03
CA SER A 102 -1.33 11.03 1.31
C SER A 102 -1.69 9.94 2.31
N ASP A 103 -1.84 10.31 3.57
CA ASP A 103 -2.39 9.42 4.59
C ASP A 103 -3.82 9.05 4.21
N LYS A 104 -4.19 7.78 4.42
CA LYS A 104 -5.50 7.28 4.00
C LYS A 104 -6.11 6.36 5.04
N GLU A 105 -7.43 6.38 5.08
CA GLU A 105 -8.24 5.40 5.80
C GLU A 105 -9.05 4.65 4.75
N ILE A 106 -8.87 3.35 4.67
CA ILE A 106 -9.54 2.50 3.68
C ILE A 106 -10.49 1.57 4.42
N ILE A 107 -11.76 1.65 4.09
CA ILE A 107 -12.81 0.88 4.76
C ILE A 107 -13.51 0.02 3.71
N ALA A 108 -13.55 -1.30 3.95
CA ALA A 108 -14.34 -2.22 3.14
C ALA A 108 -15.72 -2.40 3.79
N GLU A 109 -16.77 -2.14 3.05
CA GLU A 109 -18.15 -2.35 3.52
C GLU A 109 -18.74 -3.58 2.87
N PHE A 110 -19.44 -4.37 3.67
CA PHE A 110 -20.12 -5.58 3.25
C PHE A 110 -21.59 -5.53 3.66
N SER A 111 -22.42 -6.24 2.91
CA SER A 111 -23.86 -6.35 3.23
C SER A 111 -24.33 -7.78 3.06
N ASN A 112 -25.32 -8.18 3.86
CA ASN A 112 -25.96 -9.49 3.72
C ASN A 112 -27.34 -9.41 3.07
#